data_b1b35a02380fbaa0c5f7c314d350327b
#
_entry.id   b1b35a02380fbaa0c5f7c314d350327b
#
_cell.length_a   1.000
_cell.length_b   1.000
_cell.length_c   1.000
_cell.angle_alpha   90.00
_cell.angle_beta   90.00
_cell.angle_gamma   90.00
#
_symmetry.space_group_name_H-M   'P 1'
#
loop_
_entity.id
_entity.type
_entity.pdbx_description
1 polymer ?
#
loop_
_entity_poly.entity_id
_entity_poly.type
_entity_poly.pdbx_seq_one_letter_code
_entity_poly.pdbx_strand_id
1 'polypeptide(L)'
;MDVGVWLLEAGANADDVSWVKPRDAWLLNRKHVQPGSEFFHDTIGMQVKQLEALAGASSVEELFLRMEHSGQMLRIDADHTPSMYHCATASNVEVGLLRQIDDVIRMGHVQSIEASGLSMTEGHRAMPANTLYIDCTASAVQRRPAVPIFQSDLIVPQMVRTCQPTFSAAITAHIELTVDDRDKANELCTVLPLPDTAEDFLPLTLADMVNQYQWMRNADIRRWLLGSRLDGFSNVIAAVEAHEDDKIAVLSQYRENTLPAIGNIQNLMAKANAS
;
A
#
# COMPACT_ATOMS: atom_id res chain seq x y z
N MET A 1 -14.92 5.13 1.34
CA MET A 1 -14.24 6.34 1.85
C MET A 1 -14.60 7.57 1.01
N ASP A 2 -14.32 7.58 -0.29
CA ASP A 2 -14.50 8.77 -1.15
C ASP A 2 -15.92 9.35 -1.12
N VAL A 3 -16.96 8.49 -1.15
CA VAL A 3 -18.36 8.93 -1.02
C VAL A 3 -18.62 9.58 0.34
N GLY A 4 -18.08 9.01 1.43
CA GLY A 4 -18.24 9.61 2.77
C GLY A 4 -17.58 10.99 2.85
N VAL A 5 -16.35 11.12 2.36
CA VAL A 5 -15.66 12.42 2.29
C VAL A 5 -16.46 13.42 1.45
N TRP A 6 -16.90 13.00 0.26
CA TRP A 6 -17.67 13.87 -0.64
C TRP A 6 -19.01 14.33 -0.01
N LEU A 7 -19.73 13.45 0.67
CA LEU A 7 -20.99 13.80 1.34
C LEU A 7 -20.76 14.86 2.41
N LEU A 8 -19.75 14.68 3.26
CA LEU A 8 -19.44 15.60 4.34
C LEU A 8 -18.94 16.95 3.81
N GLU A 9 -18.10 16.97 2.77
CA GLU A 9 -17.67 18.19 2.09
C GLU A 9 -18.84 18.92 1.40
N ALA A 10 -19.83 18.17 0.90
CA ALA A 10 -21.07 18.73 0.33
C ALA A 10 -22.06 19.24 1.39
N GLY A 11 -21.75 19.10 2.69
CA GLY A 11 -22.53 19.61 3.79
C GLY A 11 -23.58 18.65 4.34
N ALA A 12 -23.49 17.36 4.05
CA ALA A 12 -24.30 16.34 4.72
C ALA A 12 -23.93 16.30 6.21
N ASN A 13 -24.94 16.14 7.09
CA ASN A 13 -24.69 15.94 8.51
C ASN A 13 -24.14 14.52 8.73
N ALA A 14 -23.02 14.39 9.46
CA ALA A 14 -22.39 13.11 9.76
C ALA A 14 -23.32 12.16 10.53
N ASP A 15 -24.21 12.70 11.38
CA ASP A 15 -25.22 11.94 12.12
C ASP A 15 -26.27 11.26 11.21
N ASP A 16 -26.42 11.73 9.97
CA ASP A 16 -27.33 11.16 8.98
C ASP A 16 -26.66 10.08 8.11
N VAL A 17 -25.37 9.78 8.34
CA VAL A 17 -24.60 8.83 7.57
C VAL A 17 -24.31 7.58 8.39
N SER A 18 -24.82 6.44 7.97
CA SER A 18 -24.45 5.12 8.50
C SER A 18 -23.42 4.48 7.58
N TRP A 19 -22.28 4.04 8.12
CA TRP A 19 -21.20 3.43 7.35
C TRP A 19 -21.05 1.96 7.65
N VAL A 20 -21.45 1.11 6.70
CA VAL A 20 -21.20 -0.32 6.79
C VAL A 20 -19.73 -0.60 6.44
N LYS A 21 -18.99 -1.11 7.41
CA LYS A 21 -17.55 -1.40 7.31
C LYS A 21 -17.23 -2.79 7.85
N PRO A 22 -17.25 -3.83 7.00
CA PRO A 22 -17.01 -5.20 7.43
C PRO A 22 -15.62 -5.42 8.05
N ARG A 23 -14.61 -4.70 7.56
CA ARG A 23 -13.24 -4.70 8.08
C ARG A 23 -12.67 -3.28 8.10
N ASP A 24 -11.89 -2.97 9.12
CA ASP A 24 -11.09 -1.76 9.15
C ASP A 24 -9.79 -1.95 8.35
N ALA A 25 -9.33 -0.88 7.67
CA ALA A 25 -8.16 -0.90 6.82
C ALA A 25 -7.07 0.05 7.33
N TRP A 26 -5.82 -0.40 7.22
CA TRP A 26 -4.67 0.47 7.26
C TRP A 26 -4.58 1.28 5.96
N LEU A 27 -4.33 2.57 6.09
CA LEU A 27 -4.28 3.52 4.98
C LEU A 27 -2.88 4.13 4.88
N LEU A 28 -2.37 4.24 3.66
CA LEU A 28 -1.13 4.99 3.39
C LEU A 28 -1.42 6.49 3.52
N ASN A 29 -0.58 7.20 4.27
CA ASN A 29 -0.69 8.65 4.35
C ASN A 29 -0.21 9.27 3.03
N ARG A 30 -1.12 9.98 2.33
CA ARG A 30 -0.88 10.63 1.04
C ARG A 30 0.32 11.57 1.04
N LYS A 31 0.63 12.19 2.19
CA LYS A 31 1.79 13.06 2.35
C LYS A 31 3.10 12.36 2.00
N HIS A 32 3.22 11.07 2.30
CA HIS A 32 4.47 10.32 2.21
C HIS A 32 4.63 9.51 0.90
N VAL A 33 3.74 9.73 -0.07
CA VAL A 33 3.80 9.08 -1.40
C VAL A 33 3.84 10.11 -2.54
N GLN A 34 4.26 11.35 -2.25
CA GLN A 34 4.36 12.40 -3.24
C GLN A 34 5.70 12.31 -4.01
N PRO A 35 5.68 12.37 -5.35
CA PRO A 35 6.92 12.48 -6.14
C PRO A 35 7.42 13.93 -6.14
N GLY A 36 8.73 14.09 -6.26
CA GLY A 36 9.38 15.41 -6.40
C GLY A 36 10.44 15.67 -5.34
N SER A 37 11.42 16.49 -5.69
CA SER A 37 12.55 16.81 -4.81
C SER A 37 12.13 17.61 -3.57
N GLU A 38 11.08 18.40 -3.68
CA GLU A 38 10.47 19.15 -2.58
C GLU A 38 9.88 18.25 -1.49
N PHE A 39 9.52 17.00 -1.84
CA PHE A 39 8.97 16.00 -0.91
C PHE A 39 10.02 14.99 -0.44
N PHE A 40 11.32 15.24 -0.66
CA PHE A 40 12.39 14.28 -0.36
C PHE A 40 12.29 13.74 1.08
N HIS A 41 12.18 14.60 2.07
CA HIS A 41 12.10 14.18 3.47
C HIS A 41 10.78 13.48 3.81
N ASP A 42 9.68 13.96 3.23
CA ASP A 42 8.36 13.34 3.43
C ASP A 42 8.26 11.95 2.76
N THR A 43 9.00 11.71 1.69
CA THR A 43 8.93 10.45 0.93
C THR A 43 10.12 9.54 1.24
N ILE A 44 11.36 9.96 0.95
CA ILE A 44 12.56 9.13 1.19
C ILE A 44 12.84 9.01 2.69
N GLY A 45 12.69 10.11 3.44
CA GLY A 45 12.81 10.09 4.90
C GLY A 45 11.78 9.18 5.57
N MET A 46 10.56 9.09 5.03
CA MET A 46 9.56 8.15 5.53
C MET A 46 9.90 6.70 5.20
N GLN A 47 10.52 6.41 4.05
CA GLN A 47 11.02 5.08 3.75
C GLN A 47 12.10 4.62 4.75
N VAL A 48 12.94 5.53 5.24
CA VAL A 48 13.89 5.23 6.32
C VAL A 48 13.15 4.81 7.58
N LYS A 49 12.14 5.56 8.01
CA LYS A 49 11.32 5.21 9.18
C LYS A 49 10.59 3.88 9.02
N GLN A 50 10.16 3.56 7.79
CA GLN A 50 9.60 2.24 7.48
C GLN A 50 10.64 1.12 7.67
N LEU A 51 11.86 1.32 7.18
CA LEU A 51 12.95 0.34 7.37
C LEU A 51 13.32 0.19 8.85
N GLU A 52 13.35 1.27 9.62
CA GLU A 52 13.55 1.23 11.07
C GLU A 52 12.43 0.46 11.79
N ALA A 53 11.17 0.71 11.41
CA ALA A 53 10.03 -0.03 11.93
C ALA A 53 10.12 -1.53 11.60
N LEU A 54 10.46 -1.86 10.34
CA LEU A 54 10.68 -3.24 9.90
C LEU A 54 11.83 -3.91 10.64
N ALA A 55 12.95 -3.22 10.84
CA ALA A 55 14.11 -3.78 11.54
C ALA A 55 13.84 -4.05 13.02
N GLY A 56 13.00 -3.26 13.66
CA GLY A 56 12.78 -3.30 15.12
C GLY A 56 11.49 -3.93 15.60
N ALA A 57 10.55 -4.31 14.70
CA ALA A 57 9.28 -4.87 15.13
C ALA A 57 9.38 -6.34 15.53
N SER A 58 8.68 -6.74 16.59
CA SER A 58 8.59 -8.12 17.08
C SER A 58 7.42 -8.91 16.48
N SER A 59 6.43 -8.21 15.93
CA SER A 59 5.23 -8.75 15.28
C SER A 59 4.75 -7.83 14.14
N VAL A 60 3.85 -8.32 13.29
CA VAL A 60 3.20 -7.53 12.24
C VAL A 60 2.34 -6.41 12.86
N GLU A 61 1.64 -6.70 13.94
CA GLU A 61 0.84 -5.70 14.65
C GLU A 61 1.75 -4.55 15.15
N GLU A 62 2.85 -4.87 15.83
CA GLU A 62 3.81 -3.85 16.30
C GLU A 62 4.40 -3.06 15.12
N LEU A 63 4.69 -3.70 14.00
CA LEU A 63 5.17 -3.04 12.78
C LEU A 63 4.19 -1.94 12.33
N PHE A 64 2.91 -2.26 12.20
CA PHE A 64 1.90 -1.31 11.77
C PHE A 64 1.69 -0.18 12.79
N LEU A 65 1.74 -0.48 14.09
CA LEU A 65 1.68 0.55 15.14
C LEU A 65 2.90 1.50 15.10
N ARG A 66 4.09 1.00 14.81
CA ARG A 66 5.30 1.83 14.60
C ARG A 66 5.17 2.71 13.37
N MET A 67 4.62 2.17 12.26
CA MET A 67 4.35 2.94 11.05
C MET A 67 3.24 3.99 11.25
N GLU A 68 2.23 3.70 12.06
CA GLU A 68 1.23 4.68 12.48
C GLU A 68 1.85 5.77 13.33
N HIS A 69 2.66 5.42 14.31
CA HIS A 69 3.35 6.39 15.18
C HIS A 69 4.26 7.34 14.38
N SER A 70 4.92 6.84 13.34
CA SER A 70 5.72 7.68 12.43
C SER A 70 4.88 8.54 11.47
N GLY A 71 3.57 8.31 11.39
CA GLY A 71 2.64 9.00 10.50
C GLY A 71 2.57 8.43 9.09
N GLN A 72 3.23 7.30 8.81
CA GLN A 72 3.20 6.64 7.50
C GLN A 72 1.89 5.94 7.24
N MET A 73 1.39 5.21 8.24
CA MET A 73 0.08 4.56 8.20
C MET A 73 -0.93 5.34 9.01
N LEU A 74 -2.17 5.29 8.56
CA LEU A 74 -3.31 5.90 9.23
C LEU A 74 -4.37 4.82 9.44
N ARG A 75 -5.14 4.95 10.53
CA ARG A 75 -6.40 4.24 10.74
C ARG A 75 -7.51 5.23 11.06
N ILE A 76 -8.73 4.91 10.68
CA ILE A 76 -9.87 5.82 10.90
C ILE A 76 -10.29 5.77 12.37
N ASP A 77 -10.45 4.59 12.93
CA ASP A 77 -10.88 4.38 14.31
C ASP A 77 -9.70 3.92 15.17
N ALA A 78 -9.36 4.71 16.18
CA ALA A 78 -8.23 4.43 17.07
C ALA A 78 -8.46 3.22 17.99
N ASP A 79 -9.73 2.89 18.27
CA ASP A 79 -10.12 1.79 19.14
C ASP A 79 -10.23 0.43 18.42
N HIS A 80 -10.08 0.44 17.07
CA HIS A 80 -10.15 -0.76 16.26
C HIS A 80 -8.85 -0.98 15.48
N THR A 81 -8.15 -2.07 15.75
CA THR A 81 -6.96 -2.45 14.98
C THR A 81 -7.40 -2.95 13.59
N PRO A 82 -6.95 -2.30 12.51
CA PRO A 82 -7.30 -2.74 11.17
C PRO A 82 -6.70 -4.11 10.83
N SER A 83 -7.49 -4.98 10.22
CA SER A 83 -7.06 -6.29 9.73
C SER A 83 -6.75 -6.30 8.23
N MET A 84 -7.12 -5.23 7.51
CA MET A 84 -7.01 -5.14 6.06
C MET A 84 -5.90 -4.17 5.65
N TYR A 85 -5.17 -4.53 4.57
CA TYR A 85 -4.23 -3.64 3.91
C TYR A 85 -4.31 -3.81 2.39
N HIS A 86 -4.81 -2.80 1.69
CA HIS A 86 -5.01 -2.78 0.22
C HIS A 86 -4.29 -1.61 -0.47
N CYS A 87 -3.27 -1.03 0.14
CA CYS A 87 -2.60 0.18 -0.35
C CYS A 87 -3.53 1.40 -0.53
N ALA A 88 -4.69 1.41 0.09
CA ALA A 88 -5.56 2.58 0.04
C ALA A 88 -4.84 3.79 0.65
N THR A 89 -4.94 4.94 -0.01
CA THR A 89 -4.22 6.15 0.36
C THR A 89 -5.21 7.24 0.78
N ALA A 90 -4.96 7.86 1.93
CA ALA A 90 -5.77 8.97 2.44
C ALA A 90 -4.89 10.08 3.03
N SER A 91 -5.41 11.29 3.10
CA SER A 91 -4.81 12.39 3.85
C SER A 91 -5.34 12.42 5.29
N ASN A 92 -4.64 13.10 6.19
CA ASN A 92 -5.13 13.35 7.55
C ASN A 92 -6.46 14.12 7.56
N VAL A 93 -6.69 14.99 6.56
CA VAL A 93 -7.95 15.75 6.43
C VAL A 93 -9.09 14.80 6.10
N GLU A 94 -8.95 13.93 5.11
CA GLU A 94 -9.95 12.93 4.75
C GLU A 94 -10.27 11.98 5.92
N VAL A 95 -9.23 11.52 6.63
CA VAL A 95 -9.41 10.68 7.84
C VAL A 95 -10.14 11.47 8.94
N GLY A 96 -9.82 12.75 9.14
CA GLY A 96 -10.49 13.62 10.10
C GLY A 96 -11.97 13.84 9.78
N LEU A 97 -12.32 13.94 8.50
CA LEU A 97 -13.73 14.01 8.06
C LEU A 97 -14.44 12.68 8.33
N LEU A 98 -13.86 11.56 7.91
CA LEU A 98 -14.47 10.24 8.08
C LEU A 98 -14.68 9.83 9.54
N ARG A 99 -13.87 10.35 10.46
CA ARG A 99 -14.04 10.17 11.91
C ARG A 99 -15.25 10.87 12.50
N GLN A 100 -15.88 11.77 11.75
CA GLN A 100 -17.14 12.41 12.18
C GLN A 100 -18.36 11.50 12.02
N ILE A 101 -18.23 10.40 11.25
CA ILE A 101 -19.29 9.40 11.08
C ILE A 101 -19.24 8.43 12.25
N ASP A 102 -20.12 8.63 13.25
CA ASP A 102 -20.17 7.83 14.47
C ASP A 102 -20.92 6.50 14.25
N ASP A 103 -21.92 6.46 13.36
CA ASP A 103 -22.69 5.24 13.09
C ASP A 103 -21.93 4.30 12.13
N VAL A 104 -20.91 3.63 12.65
CA VAL A 104 -20.13 2.62 11.93
C VAL A 104 -20.63 1.22 12.26
N ILE A 105 -21.19 0.55 11.25
CA ILE A 105 -21.79 -0.79 11.38
C ILE A 105 -20.74 -1.86 11.02
N ARG A 106 -20.28 -2.62 12.03
CA ARG A 106 -19.30 -3.71 11.91
C ARG A 106 -19.97 -5.06 12.18
N MET A 107 -20.89 -5.46 11.29
CA MET A 107 -21.66 -6.71 11.38
C MET A 107 -21.41 -7.61 10.16
N GLY A 108 -20.20 -7.59 9.62
CA GLY A 108 -19.83 -8.33 8.43
C GLY A 108 -20.43 -7.73 7.14
N HIS A 109 -20.54 -8.56 6.10
CA HIS A 109 -21.02 -8.11 4.79
C HIS A 109 -22.55 -8.02 4.72
N VAL A 110 -23.08 -7.04 4.00
CA VAL A 110 -24.51 -6.95 3.66
C VAL A 110 -24.86 -8.12 2.74
N GLN A 111 -25.89 -8.88 3.11
CA GLN A 111 -26.43 -10.00 2.33
C GLN A 111 -27.68 -9.60 1.57
N SER A 112 -28.56 -8.81 2.18
CA SER A 112 -29.75 -8.26 1.54
C SER A 112 -30.15 -6.90 2.15
N ILE A 113 -30.87 -6.12 1.34
CA ILE A 113 -31.54 -4.90 1.76
C ILE A 113 -33.04 -5.19 1.79
N GLU A 114 -33.66 -5.01 2.93
CA GLU A 114 -35.06 -5.34 3.18
C GLU A 114 -35.85 -4.08 3.60
N ALA A 115 -37.17 -4.15 3.60
CA ALA A 115 -38.01 -3.04 4.07
C ALA A 115 -37.74 -2.66 5.54
N SER A 116 -37.27 -3.63 6.35
CA SER A 116 -36.93 -3.46 7.76
C SER A 116 -35.49 -2.97 8.01
N GLY A 117 -34.61 -3.01 7.00
CA GLY A 117 -33.22 -2.62 7.13
C GLY A 117 -32.23 -3.53 6.38
N LEU A 118 -31.06 -3.73 6.95
CA LEU A 118 -29.97 -4.51 6.38
C LEU A 118 -29.90 -5.90 7.05
N SER A 119 -29.97 -6.97 6.26
CA SER A 119 -29.54 -8.30 6.67
C SER A 119 -28.05 -8.45 6.40
N MET A 120 -27.27 -8.81 7.42
CA MET A 120 -25.81 -8.86 7.39
C MET A 120 -25.31 -10.22 7.84
N THR A 121 -24.04 -10.53 7.61
CA THR A 121 -23.45 -11.83 7.98
C THR A 121 -23.61 -12.13 9.48
N GLU A 122 -23.54 -11.11 10.34
CA GLU A 122 -23.53 -11.23 11.80
C GLU A 122 -24.82 -10.73 12.44
N GLY A 123 -25.89 -10.52 11.66
CA GLY A 123 -27.18 -10.14 12.20
C GLY A 123 -27.97 -9.16 11.31
N HIS A 124 -28.87 -8.41 11.93
CA HIS A 124 -29.76 -7.48 11.26
C HIS A 124 -29.65 -6.07 11.89
N ARG A 125 -29.56 -5.05 11.04
CA ARG A 125 -29.59 -3.62 11.43
C ARG A 125 -30.84 -2.96 10.87
N ALA A 126 -31.74 -2.53 11.75
CA ALA A 126 -32.89 -1.73 11.34
C ALA A 126 -32.45 -0.39 10.79
N MET A 127 -33.06 0.01 9.68
CA MET A 127 -32.76 1.30 9.00
C MET A 127 -34.06 2.09 8.80
N PRO A 128 -34.02 3.43 8.80
CA PRO A 128 -35.18 4.26 8.47
C PRO A 128 -35.72 3.93 7.07
N ALA A 129 -37.04 4.05 6.91
CA ALA A 129 -37.72 3.70 5.65
C ALA A 129 -37.30 4.57 4.44
N ASN A 130 -36.75 5.76 4.70
CA ASN A 130 -36.30 6.70 3.67
C ASN A 130 -34.78 6.68 3.48
N THR A 131 -34.08 5.59 3.88
CA THR A 131 -32.64 5.45 3.74
C THR A 131 -32.26 5.28 2.27
N LEU A 132 -31.29 6.10 1.80
CA LEU A 132 -30.61 5.90 0.53
C LEU A 132 -29.41 4.96 0.75
N TYR A 133 -29.37 3.86 0.02
CA TYR A 133 -28.23 2.91 0.06
C TYR A 133 -27.29 3.18 -1.11
N ILE A 134 -26.00 3.28 -0.80
CA ILE A 134 -24.93 3.49 -1.80
C ILE A 134 -23.99 2.29 -1.70
N ASP A 135 -23.96 1.46 -2.75
CA ASP A 135 -23.06 0.32 -2.84
C ASP A 135 -21.65 0.77 -3.26
N CYS A 136 -20.68 0.57 -2.36
CA CYS A 136 -19.26 0.84 -2.57
C CYS A 136 -18.41 -0.45 -2.45
N THR A 137 -19.00 -1.62 -2.65
CA THR A 137 -18.35 -2.93 -2.41
C THR A 137 -17.52 -3.45 -3.59
N ALA A 138 -17.38 -2.69 -4.68
CA ALA A 138 -16.62 -3.11 -5.85
C ALA A 138 -15.14 -3.38 -5.50
N SER A 139 -14.64 -4.54 -5.94
CA SER A 139 -13.22 -4.86 -5.92
C SER A 139 -12.57 -4.40 -7.22
N ALA A 140 -11.61 -3.48 -7.14
CA ALA A 140 -10.90 -2.96 -8.30
C ALA A 140 -10.01 -4.01 -8.99
N VAL A 141 -9.50 -4.98 -8.22
CA VAL A 141 -8.58 -6.01 -8.71
C VAL A 141 -9.06 -7.39 -8.27
N GLN A 142 -9.33 -8.24 -9.25
CA GLN A 142 -9.62 -9.64 -8.98
C GLN A 142 -8.35 -10.37 -8.55
N ARG A 143 -8.38 -11.06 -7.42
CA ARG A 143 -7.29 -11.92 -6.98
C ARG A 143 -7.10 -13.08 -7.94
N ARG A 144 -5.87 -13.25 -8.39
CA ARG A 144 -5.44 -14.36 -9.23
C ARG A 144 -4.13 -14.92 -8.67
N PRO A 145 -3.85 -16.22 -8.88
CA PRO A 145 -2.53 -16.78 -8.55
C PRO A 145 -1.44 -16.02 -9.32
N ALA A 146 -0.32 -15.78 -8.63
CA ALA A 146 0.87 -15.26 -9.30
C ALA A 146 1.40 -16.29 -10.31
N VAL A 147 1.71 -15.83 -11.51
CA VAL A 147 2.31 -16.64 -12.58
C VAL A 147 3.52 -15.90 -13.14
N PRO A 148 4.47 -16.56 -13.82
CA PRO A 148 5.53 -15.87 -14.53
C PRO A 148 4.96 -14.84 -15.52
N ILE A 149 5.53 -13.63 -15.53
CA ILE A 149 5.08 -12.55 -16.42
C ILE A 149 5.38 -12.90 -17.89
N PHE A 150 6.61 -13.35 -18.15
CA PHE A 150 7.09 -13.69 -19.48
C PHE A 150 7.01 -15.19 -19.69
N GLN A 151 6.03 -15.65 -20.44
CA GLN A 151 5.84 -17.04 -20.84
C GLN A 151 6.29 -17.21 -22.31
N SER A 152 6.22 -18.43 -22.85
CA SER A 152 6.71 -18.72 -24.22
C SER A 152 6.05 -17.83 -25.29
N ASP A 153 4.74 -17.64 -25.21
CA ASP A 153 3.92 -16.96 -26.21
C ASP A 153 2.93 -15.94 -25.58
N LEU A 154 3.05 -15.70 -24.30
CA LEU A 154 2.14 -14.84 -23.54
C LEU A 154 2.91 -13.97 -22.53
N ILE A 155 2.51 -12.72 -22.43
CA ILE A 155 2.92 -11.80 -21.35
C ILE A 155 1.71 -11.54 -20.46
N VAL A 156 1.84 -11.83 -19.16
CA VAL A 156 0.81 -11.62 -18.15
C VAL A 156 1.26 -10.48 -17.23
N PRO A 157 0.88 -9.21 -17.53
CA PRO A 157 1.27 -8.08 -16.68
C PRO A 157 0.73 -8.25 -15.26
N GLN A 158 1.60 -8.12 -14.29
CA GLN A 158 1.30 -8.19 -12.86
C GLN A 158 2.09 -7.11 -12.12
N MET A 159 1.81 -6.93 -10.83
CA MET A 159 2.53 -5.98 -10.00
C MET A 159 3.97 -6.47 -9.80
N VAL A 160 4.92 -5.59 -10.08
CA VAL A 160 6.36 -5.77 -9.80
C VAL A 160 6.94 -4.66 -8.94
N ARG A 161 6.10 -3.66 -8.59
CA ARG A 161 6.38 -2.60 -7.63
C ARG A 161 5.16 -2.35 -6.77
N THR A 162 5.37 -2.17 -5.47
CA THR A 162 4.30 -1.99 -4.49
C THR A 162 3.34 -0.88 -4.89
N CYS A 163 2.05 -1.22 -5.03
CA CYS A 163 0.93 -0.31 -5.27
C CYS A 163 1.06 0.60 -6.51
N GLN A 164 1.91 0.23 -7.49
CA GLN A 164 2.17 1.03 -8.70
C GLN A 164 1.90 0.23 -9.99
N PRO A 165 0.64 0.02 -10.39
CA PRO A 165 0.30 -0.76 -11.58
C PRO A 165 0.82 -0.13 -12.89
N THR A 166 0.76 1.20 -13.02
CA THR A 166 1.24 1.90 -14.23
C THR A 166 2.75 1.76 -14.40
N PHE A 167 3.53 1.92 -13.31
CA PHE A 167 4.97 1.68 -13.33
C PHE A 167 5.27 0.22 -13.63
N SER A 168 4.55 -0.72 -13.01
CA SER A 168 4.73 -2.16 -13.23
C SER A 168 4.52 -2.54 -14.70
N ALA A 169 3.50 -2.00 -15.34
CA ALA A 169 3.26 -2.21 -16.77
C ALA A 169 4.39 -1.62 -17.65
N ALA A 170 4.87 -0.42 -17.32
CA ALA A 170 5.92 0.25 -18.09
C ALA A 170 7.27 -0.46 -18.00
N ILE A 171 7.70 -0.89 -16.80
CA ILE A 171 8.97 -1.61 -16.64
C ILE A 171 8.88 -3.02 -17.25
N THR A 172 7.72 -3.69 -17.18
CA THR A 172 7.50 -4.96 -17.87
C THR A 172 7.68 -4.81 -19.38
N ALA A 173 7.10 -3.77 -19.99
CA ALA A 173 7.28 -3.48 -21.41
C ALA A 173 8.74 -3.14 -21.77
N HIS A 174 9.44 -2.40 -20.91
CA HIS A 174 10.86 -2.09 -21.12
C HIS A 174 11.73 -3.36 -21.08
N ILE A 175 11.51 -4.24 -20.11
CA ILE A 175 12.24 -5.51 -19.98
C ILE A 175 11.93 -6.43 -21.17
N GLU A 176 10.68 -6.53 -21.63
CA GLU A 176 10.31 -7.27 -22.83
C GLU A 176 11.10 -6.84 -24.08
N LEU A 177 11.36 -5.53 -24.21
CA LEU A 177 12.06 -4.96 -25.36
C LEU A 177 13.60 -5.08 -25.26
N THR A 178 14.14 -5.34 -24.09
CA THR A 178 15.59 -5.24 -23.84
C THR A 178 16.23 -6.52 -23.33
N VAL A 179 15.45 -7.54 -22.96
CA VAL A 179 15.92 -8.82 -22.41
C VAL A 179 15.29 -9.97 -23.18
N ASP A 180 16.09 -10.63 -24.01
CA ASP A 180 15.62 -11.75 -24.86
C ASP A 180 15.37 -13.04 -24.06
N ASP A 181 16.12 -13.26 -22.98
CA ASP A 181 16.01 -14.43 -22.12
C ASP A 181 14.82 -14.31 -21.16
N ARG A 182 13.82 -15.18 -21.34
CA ARG A 182 12.57 -15.18 -20.55
C ARG A 182 12.80 -15.46 -19.05
N ASP A 183 13.71 -16.33 -18.71
CA ASP A 183 14.01 -16.64 -17.32
C ASP A 183 14.64 -15.42 -16.62
N LYS A 184 15.59 -14.79 -17.29
CA LYS A 184 16.20 -13.55 -16.81
C LYS A 184 15.19 -12.39 -16.75
N ALA A 185 14.28 -12.28 -17.71
CA ALA A 185 13.21 -11.28 -17.68
C ALA A 185 12.29 -11.48 -16.47
N ASN A 186 11.93 -12.73 -16.16
CA ASN A 186 11.14 -13.07 -14.97
C ASN A 186 11.90 -12.83 -13.65
N GLU A 187 13.22 -13.07 -13.60
CA GLU A 187 14.05 -12.71 -12.44
C GLU A 187 14.03 -11.19 -12.17
N LEU A 188 14.01 -10.38 -13.23
CA LEU A 188 13.91 -8.92 -13.15
C LEU A 188 12.50 -8.40 -12.85
N CYS A 189 11.51 -9.28 -12.92
CA CYS A 189 10.09 -8.99 -12.72
C CYS A 189 9.46 -9.95 -11.72
N THR A 190 10.06 -10.13 -10.54
CA THR A 190 9.43 -10.91 -9.48
C THR A 190 8.05 -10.35 -9.18
N VAL A 191 7.00 -11.18 -9.31
CA VAL A 191 5.62 -10.78 -9.10
C VAL A 191 5.37 -10.50 -7.62
N LEU A 192 4.80 -9.34 -7.34
CA LEU A 192 4.37 -8.96 -5.99
C LEU A 192 2.97 -9.53 -5.72
N PRO A 193 2.77 -10.22 -4.57
CA PRO A 193 1.44 -10.65 -4.18
C PRO A 193 0.54 -9.43 -3.90
N LEU A 194 -0.73 -9.52 -4.26
CA LEU A 194 -1.71 -8.49 -3.90
C LEU A 194 -2.09 -8.65 -2.42
N PRO A 195 -1.86 -7.62 -1.59
CA PRO A 195 -2.14 -7.72 -0.17
C PRO A 195 -3.65 -7.69 0.12
N ASP A 196 -4.07 -8.37 1.17
CA ASP A 196 -5.41 -8.31 1.78
C ASP A 196 -5.33 -7.97 3.26
N THR A 197 -4.37 -8.56 3.93
CA THR A 197 -4.18 -8.43 5.37
C THR A 197 -2.87 -7.67 5.67
N ALA A 198 -2.70 -7.30 6.91
CA ALA A 198 -1.46 -6.68 7.37
C ALA A 198 -0.24 -7.62 7.20
N GLU A 199 -0.44 -8.93 7.34
CA GLU A 199 0.59 -9.96 7.17
C GLU A 199 1.15 -9.98 5.75
N ASP A 200 0.29 -9.73 4.74
CA ASP A 200 0.70 -9.70 3.33
C ASP A 200 1.67 -8.55 3.01
N PHE A 201 1.79 -7.56 3.91
CA PHE A 201 2.75 -6.47 3.78
C PHE A 201 4.20 -6.97 3.75
N LEU A 202 4.53 -8.02 4.49
CA LEU A 202 5.89 -8.54 4.58
C LEU A 202 6.36 -9.17 3.26
N PRO A 203 5.67 -10.17 2.66
CA PRO A 203 6.08 -10.75 1.39
C PRO A 203 6.02 -9.74 0.24
N LEU A 204 5.04 -8.83 0.25
CA LEU A 204 4.94 -7.73 -0.70
C LEU A 204 6.20 -6.84 -0.66
N THR A 205 6.59 -6.38 0.54
CA THR A 205 7.74 -5.51 0.74
C THR A 205 9.05 -6.21 0.37
N LEU A 206 9.21 -7.48 0.75
CA LEU A 206 10.42 -8.24 0.43
C LEU A 206 10.58 -8.41 -1.09
N ALA A 207 9.50 -8.77 -1.80
CA ALA A 207 9.54 -8.93 -3.25
C ALA A 207 9.85 -7.60 -3.96
N ASP A 208 9.29 -6.48 -3.49
CA ASP A 208 9.59 -5.15 -4.00
C ASP A 208 11.07 -4.77 -3.81
N MET A 209 11.63 -5.03 -2.62
CA MET A 209 13.06 -4.79 -2.35
C MET A 209 13.96 -5.65 -3.24
N VAL A 210 13.60 -6.90 -3.51
CA VAL A 210 14.33 -7.79 -4.43
C VAL A 210 14.33 -7.21 -5.84
N ASN A 211 13.18 -6.79 -6.36
CA ASN A 211 13.07 -6.18 -7.68
C ASN A 211 13.92 -4.90 -7.77
N GLN A 212 13.81 -4.00 -6.81
CA GLN A 212 14.60 -2.77 -6.77
C GLN A 212 16.11 -3.06 -6.75
N TYR A 213 16.55 -4.04 -5.97
CA TYR A 213 17.95 -4.46 -5.93
C TYR A 213 18.44 -4.96 -7.28
N GLN A 214 17.66 -5.81 -7.98
CA GLN A 214 17.98 -6.33 -9.30
C GLN A 214 18.07 -5.21 -10.35
N TRP A 215 17.11 -4.28 -10.33
CA TRP A 215 17.09 -3.13 -11.26
C TRP A 215 18.29 -2.21 -11.07
N MET A 216 18.69 -1.93 -9.84
CA MET A 216 19.84 -1.07 -9.55
C MET A 216 21.17 -1.69 -9.97
N ARG A 217 21.27 -3.02 -10.08
CA ARG A 217 22.45 -3.74 -10.59
C ARG A 217 22.51 -3.81 -12.11
N ASN A 218 21.39 -3.63 -12.80
CA ASN A 218 21.33 -3.62 -14.25
C ASN A 218 21.52 -2.18 -14.77
N ALA A 219 22.58 -1.93 -15.53
CA ALA A 219 22.93 -0.57 -15.99
C ALA A 219 21.88 0.03 -16.93
N ASP A 220 21.25 -0.77 -17.77
CA ASP A 220 20.24 -0.30 -18.74
C ASP A 220 18.93 0.00 -18.04
N ILE A 221 18.48 -0.87 -17.13
CA ILE A 221 17.28 -0.61 -16.32
C ILE A 221 17.49 0.62 -15.43
N ARG A 222 18.64 0.74 -14.78
CA ARG A 222 18.97 1.92 -13.97
C ARG A 222 18.91 3.22 -14.78
N ARG A 223 19.44 3.22 -16.01
CA ARG A 223 19.36 4.37 -16.92
C ARG A 223 17.93 4.68 -17.30
N TRP A 224 17.11 3.66 -17.57
CA TRP A 224 15.70 3.82 -17.88
C TRP A 224 14.92 4.39 -16.67
N LEU A 225 15.18 3.90 -15.46
CA LEU A 225 14.56 4.43 -14.22
C LEU A 225 14.82 5.92 -14.03
N LEU A 226 16.09 6.35 -14.21
CA LEU A 226 16.48 7.76 -14.09
C LEU A 226 15.76 8.68 -15.11
N GLY A 227 15.39 8.15 -16.26
CA GLY A 227 14.64 8.87 -17.31
C GLY A 227 13.13 8.70 -17.24
N SER A 228 12.63 7.78 -16.39
CA SER A 228 11.20 7.45 -16.34
C SER A 228 10.43 8.41 -15.43
N ARG A 229 9.42 9.08 -15.97
CA ARG A 229 8.48 9.90 -15.19
C ARG A 229 7.58 9.09 -14.26
N LEU A 230 7.50 7.77 -14.46
CA LEU A 230 6.72 6.86 -13.61
C LEU A 230 7.50 6.38 -12.39
N ASP A 231 8.83 6.55 -12.38
CA ASP A 231 9.66 6.34 -11.19
C ASP A 231 9.87 7.68 -10.47
N GLY A 232 9.10 7.90 -9.41
CA GLY A 232 9.15 9.14 -8.63
C GLY A 232 10.32 9.24 -7.66
N PHE A 233 11.24 8.25 -7.61
CA PHE A 233 12.26 8.15 -6.55
C PHE A 233 13.70 8.18 -7.09
N SER A 234 14.03 7.41 -8.11
CA SER A 234 15.42 7.23 -8.55
C SER A 234 16.09 8.54 -8.99
N ASN A 235 15.37 9.39 -9.74
CA ASN A 235 15.88 10.68 -10.17
C ASN A 235 16.01 11.67 -9.00
N VAL A 236 15.11 11.64 -8.02
CA VAL A 236 15.16 12.48 -6.82
C VAL A 236 16.37 12.13 -5.96
N ILE A 237 16.64 10.82 -5.78
CA ILE A 237 17.83 10.34 -5.06
C ILE A 237 19.11 10.68 -5.82
N ALA A 238 19.12 10.50 -7.15
CA ALA A 238 20.31 10.79 -7.97
C ALA A 238 20.63 12.27 -8.09
N ALA A 239 19.65 13.15 -7.87
CA ALA A 239 19.81 14.59 -7.89
C ALA A 239 20.36 15.19 -6.59
N VAL A 240 20.56 14.39 -5.54
CA VAL A 240 21.12 14.88 -4.26
C VAL A 240 22.56 15.31 -4.45
N GLU A 241 22.85 16.57 -4.11
CA GLU A 241 24.16 17.17 -4.28
C GLU A 241 25.06 17.00 -3.04
N ALA A 242 26.37 17.08 -3.24
CA ALA A 242 27.36 16.85 -2.18
C ALA A 242 27.30 17.83 -1.00
N HIS A 243 26.62 18.95 -1.13
CA HIS A 243 26.43 19.94 -0.07
C HIS A 243 25.10 19.81 0.69
N GLU A 244 24.23 18.87 0.30
CA GLU A 244 22.95 18.62 0.94
C GLU A 244 23.11 17.56 2.07
N ASP A 245 23.84 17.91 3.13
CA ASP A 245 24.24 17.02 4.22
C ASP A 245 23.04 16.32 4.87
N ASP A 246 21.91 17.00 4.99
CA ASP A 246 20.67 16.46 5.56
C ASP A 246 20.09 15.32 4.71
N LYS A 247 20.07 15.47 3.38
CA LYS A 247 19.61 14.42 2.46
C LYS A 247 20.61 13.26 2.40
N ILE A 248 21.91 13.57 2.43
CA ILE A 248 22.96 12.54 2.48
C ILE A 248 22.84 11.70 3.74
N ALA A 249 22.54 12.31 4.89
CA ALA A 249 22.29 11.61 6.14
C ALA A 249 21.09 10.64 6.02
N VAL A 250 19.97 11.08 5.40
CA VAL A 250 18.80 10.21 5.13
C VAL A 250 19.18 9.02 4.25
N LEU A 251 19.96 9.24 3.18
CA LEU A 251 20.41 8.15 2.30
C LEU A 251 21.36 7.17 3.00
N SER A 252 22.19 7.64 3.94
CA SER A 252 23.02 6.77 4.78
C SER A 252 22.17 5.89 5.68
N GLN A 253 21.20 6.47 6.39
CA GLN A 253 20.26 5.74 7.23
C GLN A 253 19.44 4.72 6.43
N TYR A 254 19.02 5.07 5.21
CA TYR A 254 18.33 4.13 4.31
C TYR A 254 19.19 2.87 4.07
N ARG A 255 20.47 3.06 3.72
CA ARG A 255 21.42 1.94 3.49
C ARG A 255 21.66 1.11 4.74
N GLU A 256 21.87 1.78 5.87
CA GLU A 256 22.14 1.14 7.16
C GLU A 256 20.99 0.26 7.63
N ASN A 257 19.73 0.71 7.43
CA ASN A 257 18.54 0.00 7.89
C ASN A 257 18.05 -1.08 6.90
N THR A 258 18.50 -1.09 5.65
CA THR A 258 18.00 -2.01 4.62
C THR A 258 18.24 -3.50 4.99
N LEU A 259 19.47 -3.89 5.33
CA LEU A 259 19.77 -5.29 5.66
C LEU A 259 19.11 -5.74 6.98
N PRO A 260 19.13 -4.96 8.07
CA PRO A 260 18.37 -5.28 9.27
C PRO A 260 16.87 -5.48 9.00
N ALA A 261 16.26 -4.62 8.18
CA ALA A 261 14.86 -4.75 7.81
C ALA A 261 14.58 -6.08 7.06
N ILE A 262 15.40 -6.42 6.05
CA ILE A 262 15.27 -7.69 5.31
C ILE A 262 15.38 -8.88 6.27
N GLY A 263 16.37 -8.89 7.15
CA GLY A 263 16.55 -9.97 8.11
C GLY A 263 15.35 -10.15 9.03
N ASN A 264 14.79 -9.06 9.51
CA ASN A 264 13.60 -9.13 10.39
C ASN A 264 12.31 -9.47 9.62
N ILE A 265 12.13 -9.02 8.37
CA ILE A 265 11.00 -9.47 7.52
C ILE A 265 11.01 -11.00 7.42
N GLN A 266 12.17 -11.60 7.12
CA GLN A 266 12.31 -13.07 7.02
C GLN A 266 11.97 -13.76 8.35
N ASN A 267 12.42 -13.22 9.48
CA ASN A 267 12.11 -13.73 10.81
C ASN A 267 10.60 -13.67 11.12
N LEU A 268 9.94 -12.54 10.80
CA LEU A 268 8.50 -12.38 11.03
C LEU A 268 7.68 -13.32 10.14
N MET A 269 8.06 -13.49 8.87
CA MET A 269 7.43 -14.44 7.95
C MET A 269 7.60 -15.88 8.43
N ALA A 270 8.77 -16.26 8.93
CA ALA A 270 9.01 -17.60 9.47
C ALA A 270 8.16 -17.90 10.71
N LYS A 271 7.98 -16.91 11.59
CA LYS A 271 7.08 -17.03 12.77
C LYS A 271 5.62 -17.23 12.35
N ALA A 272 5.13 -16.45 11.37
CA ALA A 272 3.76 -16.56 10.88
C ALA A 272 3.47 -17.94 10.25
N ASN A 273 4.44 -18.55 9.58
CA ASN A 273 4.31 -19.90 8.99
C ASN A 273 4.39 -21.03 10.03
N ALA A 274 4.84 -20.75 11.25
CA ALA A 274 4.95 -21.74 12.33
C ALA A 274 3.76 -21.74 13.30
N SER A 275 2.88 -20.76 13.18
CA SER A 275 1.64 -20.57 13.99
C SER A 275 0.43 -21.16 13.31
#